data_a9bba0e9e781aa79441e6dbdad10ea08
#
_entry.id   a9bba0e9e781aa79441e6dbdad10ea08
#
_cell.length_a   1.000
_cell.length_b   1.000
_cell.length_c   1.000
_cell.angle_alpha   90.00
_cell.angle_beta   90.00
_cell.angle_gamma   90.00
#
_symmetry.space_group_name_H-M   'P 1'
#
loop_
_entity.id
_entity.type
_entity.pdbx_description
1 polymer ?
#
loop_
_entity_poly.entity_id
_entity_poly.type
_entity_poly.pdbx_seq_one_letter_code
_entity_poly.pdbx_strand_id
1 'polypeptide(L)'
;MTAEADTDAPADAGPGFDLVVADASWSWTERLFAPMAGLGVRVLLLKACDWRTALNQRRRPRDWVRPRLRLGDNLWERRLVLPPGWMKTYPRIGMRPLAGEVRSWRRSLGGPPRPLAMAISYPHYLYLRDLVDPDALIYYNMDDYALYWAAHGESVRALERQAVAEADLSVFCARVRAEELRGEVPGAASRILHHPHGAPAQAIGAAPQHRPGPPPADLGALPTPRLGFVGSLEDRLDWPLLERVARAFPEGSVALIGREPTPAPDSDWYRSYQRVIALPNVHRLGWKTQDEIGAYNAAFDVCLIPYDVGHPFNRAACPTKIMDYMATSRPVVATALPECRLYGHLFDVAEDAPGFVEAVRRVVAAGSDDGRARARWDAARAWTWERASASLLDQFREQVRRAK
;
A
#
# COMPACT_ATOMS: atom_id res chain seq x y z
N MET A 1 8.83 -14.97 -39.34
CA MET A 1 7.93 -15.78 -38.49
C MET A 1 7.55 -14.90 -37.33
N THR A 2 6.43 -14.25 -37.44
CA THR A 2 5.83 -13.34 -36.45
C THR A 2 5.13 -14.20 -35.40
N ALA A 3 5.59 -14.13 -34.16
CA ALA A 3 4.91 -14.75 -33.03
C ALA A 3 3.65 -13.91 -32.72
N GLU A 4 2.51 -14.46 -33.05
CA GLU A 4 1.21 -13.99 -32.59
C GLU A 4 1.14 -14.11 -31.07
N ALA A 5 0.88 -12.96 -30.42
CA ALA A 5 0.54 -12.95 -29.00
C ALA A 5 -0.86 -13.51 -28.85
N ASP A 6 -0.93 -14.70 -28.26
CA ASP A 6 -2.17 -15.36 -27.88
C ASP A 6 -2.84 -14.53 -26.78
N THR A 7 -3.77 -13.68 -27.16
CA THR A 7 -4.68 -12.96 -26.26
C THR A 7 -5.88 -13.85 -25.99
N ASP A 8 -5.70 -14.85 -25.14
CA ASP A 8 -6.83 -15.58 -24.56
C ASP A 8 -7.63 -14.64 -23.66
N ALA A 9 -8.64 -14.00 -24.22
CA ALA A 9 -9.66 -13.31 -23.45
C ALA A 9 -10.45 -14.35 -22.67
N PRO A 10 -10.58 -14.21 -21.33
CA PRO A 10 -11.34 -15.17 -20.56
C PRO A 10 -12.80 -15.16 -21.01
N ALA A 11 -13.22 -16.26 -21.62
CA ALA A 11 -14.61 -16.56 -21.88
C ALA A 11 -15.33 -16.69 -20.55
N ASP A 12 -16.51 -16.05 -20.45
CA ASP A 12 -17.43 -16.03 -19.32
C ASP A 12 -17.17 -14.92 -18.26
N ALA A 13 -17.22 -13.68 -18.72
CA ALA A 13 -17.48 -12.55 -17.85
C ALA A 13 -18.92 -12.65 -17.32
N GLY A 14 -19.10 -13.27 -16.15
CA GLY A 14 -20.38 -13.26 -15.45
C GLY A 14 -20.98 -11.85 -15.39
N PRO A 15 -22.25 -11.67 -15.03
CA PRO A 15 -22.96 -10.40 -15.16
C PRO A 15 -22.15 -9.27 -14.54
N GLY A 16 -21.80 -8.27 -15.37
CA GLY A 16 -21.00 -7.13 -14.93
C GLY A 16 -21.70 -6.39 -13.79
N PHE A 17 -20.93 -5.87 -12.85
CA PHE A 17 -21.42 -5.05 -11.74
C PHE A 17 -20.77 -3.67 -11.74
N ASP A 18 -21.33 -2.75 -10.97
CA ASP A 18 -20.77 -1.43 -10.68
C ASP A 18 -20.01 -1.49 -9.36
N LEU A 19 -18.83 -0.90 -9.28
CA LEU A 19 -18.03 -0.86 -8.06
C LEU A 19 -17.80 0.59 -7.63
N VAL A 20 -18.19 0.91 -6.41
CA VAL A 20 -17.82 2.16 -5.73
C VAL A 20 -16.69 1.88 -4.75
N VAL A 21 -15.57 2.55 -4.91
CA VAL A 21 -14.45 2.52 -3.97
C VAL A 21 -14.54 3.77 -3.09
N ALA A 22 -15.01 3.60 -1.86
CA ALA A 22 -15.44 4.71 -1.02
C ALA A 22 -14.29 5.55 -0.46
N ASP A 23 -13.10 4.98 -0.32
CA ASP A 23 -11.89 5.67 0.14
C ASP A 23 -10.71 5.40 -0.80
N ALA A 24 -10.78 5.96 -1.99
CA ALA A 24 -9.69 5.89 -2.96
C ALA A 24 -8.64 6.99 -2.76
N SER A 25 -8.63 7.65 -1.59
CA SER A 25 -7.65 8.71 -1.26
C SER A 25 -6.24 8.16 -1.09
N TRP A 26 -6.11 6.89 -0.75
CA TRP A 26 -4.85 6.18 -0.64
C TRP A 26 -4.46 5.53 -1.97
N SER A 27 -3.22 5.71 -2.38
CA SER A 27 -2.72 5.18 -3.65
C SER A 27 -2.84 3.65 -3.75
N TRP A 28 -2.73 2.94 -2.63
CA TRP A 28 -2.86 1.47 -2.58
C TRP A 28 -4.27 0.99 -2.88
N THR A 29 -5.28 1.67 -2.33
CA THR A 29 -6.70 1.39 -2.64
C THR A 29 -6.95 1.60 -4.13
N GLU A 30 -6.48 2.72 -4.69
CA GLU A 30 -6.61 3.00 -6.11
C GLU A 30 -5.93 1.95 -6.98
N ARG A 31 -4.68 1.56 -6.64
CA ARG A 31 -3.91 0.55 -7.38
C ARG A 31 -4.54 -0.83 -7.37
N LEU A 32 -5.24 -1.18 -6.27
CA LEU A 32 -5.90 -2.47 -6.17
C LEU A 32 -7.22 -2.51 -6.96
N PHE A 33 -8.02 -1.44 -6.91
CA PHE A 33 -9.38 -1.47 -7.46
C PHE A 33 -9.51 -0.85 -8.86
N ALA A 34 -8.68 0.15 -9.23
CA ALA A 34 -8.78 0.79 -10.54
C ALA A 34 -8.54 -0.17 -11.72
N PRO A 35 -7.61 -1.16 -11.67
CA PRO A 35 -7.41 -2.09 -12.78
C PRO A 35 -8.63 -2.97 -13.08
N MET A 36 -9.58 -3.13 -12.14
CA MET A 36 -10.84 -3.86 -12.41
C MET A 36 -11.65 -3.23 -13.54
N ALA A 37 -11.44 -1.94 -13.83
CA ALA A 37 -12.09 -1.27 -14.96
C ALA A 37 -11.71 -1.91 -16.31
N GLY A 38 -10.47 -2.32 -16.48
CA GLY A 38 -9.99 -3.07 -17.64
C GLY A 38 -10.56 -4.50 -17.74
N LEU A 39 -11.13 -5.00 -16.64
CA LEU A 39 -11.76 -6.33 -16.55
C LEU A 39 -13.30 -6.27 -16.67
N GLY A 40 -13.84 -5.15 -17.20
CA GLY A 40 -15.26 -4.97 -17.48
C GLY A 40 -16.13 -4.49 -16.31
N VAL A 41 -15.53 -4.18 -15.16
CA VAL A 41 -16.21 -3.57 -14.01
C VAL A 41 -16.28 -2.06 -14.20
N ARG A 42 -17.45 -1.43 -14.01
CA ARG A 42 -17.56 0.03 -13.99
C ARG A 42 -17.18 0.53 -12.59
N VAL A 43 -16.08 1.29 -12.47
CA VAL A 43 -15.47 1.66 -11.19
C VAL A 43 -15.58 3.17 -10.95
N LEU A 44 -16.13 3.56 -9.79
CA LEU A 44 -16.10 4.93 -9.29
C LEU A 44 -15.15 5.03 -8.09
N LEU A 45 -14.07 5.79 -8.25
CA LEU A 45 -13.14 6.12 -7.17
C LEU A 45 -13.62 7.40 -6.45
N LEU A 46 -14.03 7.27 -5.18
CA LEU A 46 -14.37 8.42 -4.34
C LEU A 46 -13.15 8.82 -3.51
N LYS A 47 -12.70 10.06 -3.66
CA LYS A 47 -11.62 10.66 -2.89
C LYS A 47 -12.17 11.82 -2.07
N ALA A 48 -12.30 11.64 -0.76
CA ALA A 48 -12.84 12.64 0.13
C ALA A 48 -11.82 13.11 1.17
N CYS A 49 -11.81 14.40 1.46
CA CYS A 49 -11.08 14.96 2.58
C CYS A 49 -11.86 16.14 3.17
N ASP A 50 -11.52 16.56 4.38
CA ASP A 50 -12.04 17.82 4.90
C ASP A 50 -11.28 19.03 4.34
N TRP A 51 -11.89 20.22 4.47
CA TRP A 51 -11.30 21.44 3.91
C TRP A 51 -10.00 21.85 4.62
N ARG A 52 -9.76 21.48 5.88
CA ARG A 52 -8.49 21.72 6.58
C ARG A 52 -7.36 20.90 5.94
N THR A 53 -7.62 19.61 5.68
CA THR A 53 -6.71 18.74 4.95
C THR A 53 -6.45 19.25 3.54
N ALA A 54 -7.50 19.73 2.84
CA ALA A 54 -7.35 20.27 1.50
C ALA A 54 -6.46 21.53 1.49
N LEU A 55 -6.61 22.43 2.47
CA LEU A 55 -5.76 23.62 2.64
C LEU A 55 -4.30 23.25 2.94
N ASN A 56 -4.08 22.31 3.87
CA ASN A 56 -2.74 21.83 4.22
C ASN A 56 -2.03 21.19 3.01
N GLN A 57 -2.78 20.55 2.11
CA GLN A 57 -2.28 20.04 0.84
C GLN A 57 -2.15 21.12 -0.24
N ARG A 58 -2.31 22.39 0.11
CA ARG A 58 -2.24 23.55 -0.80
C ARG A 58 -3.20 23.45 -1.99
N ARG A 59 -4.33 22.76 -1.83
CA ARG A 59 -5.38 22.68 -2.87
C ARG A 59 -6.11 24.01 -2.95
N ARG A 60 -6.26 24.54 -4.14
CA ARG A 60 -6.98 25.80 -4.36
C ARG A 60 -8.49 25.58 -4.18
N PRO A 61 -9.26 26.53 -3.62
CA PRO A 61 -10.71 26.39 -3.44
C PRO A 61 -11.49 26.02 -4.72
N ARG A 62 -11.04 26.50 -5.88
CA ARG A 62 -11.60 26.11 -7.19
C ARG A 62 -11.48 24.60 -7.49
N ASP A 63 -10.53 23.91 -6.84
CA ASP A 63 -10.32 22.48 -7.02
C ASP A 63 -11.23 21.62 -6.12
N TRP A 64 -11.97 22.28 -5.19
CA TRP A 64 -12.87 21.60 -4.25
C TRP A 64 -14.19 21.16 -4.91
N VAL A 65 -14.57 21.83 -6.00
CA VAL A 65 -15.86 21.65 -6.72
C VAL A 65 -15.61 21.13 -8.16
N ARG A 66 -14.59 20.31 -8.34
CA ARG A 66 -14.34 19.72 -9.67
C ARG A 66 -15.42 18.71 -10.03
N PRO A 67 -15.87 18.66 -11.29
CA PRO A 67 -16.78 17.62 -11.75
C PRO A 67 -16.14 16.22 -11.61
N ARG A 68 -16.97 15.19 -11.71
CA ARG A 68 -16.50 13.82 -11.85
C ARG A 68 -15.68 13.70 -13.14
N LEU A 69 -14.47 13.15 -13.01
CA LEU A 69 -13.57 12.92 -14.13
C LEU A 69 -13.77 11.49 -14.66
N ARG A 70 -13.80 11.33 -15.95
CA ARG A 70 -13.70 10.03 -16.62
C ARG A 70 -12.21 9.79 -16.91
N LEU A 71 -11.62 8.77 -16.30
CA LEU A 71 -10.21 8.42 -16.45
C LEU A 71 -9.98 7.33 -17.52
N GLY A 72 -11.05 6.65 -17.92
CA GLY A 72 -11.03 5.56 -18.90
C GLY A 72 -12.44 5.11 -19.24
N ASP A 73 -12.58 4.03 -20.01
CA ASP A 73 -13.90 3.57 -20.47
C ASP A 73 -14.82 3.17 -19.33
N ASN A 74 -14.30 2.49 -18.31
CA ASN A 74 -15.06 2.04 -17.15
C ASN A 74 -14.52 2.63 -15.84
N LEU A 75 -13.75 3.72 -15.87
CA LEU A 75 -13.11 4.29 -14.69
C LEU A 75 -13.48 5.77 -14.53
N TRP A 76 -14.00 6.12 -13.35
CA TRP A 76 -14.32 7.48 -12.95
C TRP A 76 -13.69 7.82 -11.61
N GLU A 77 -13.33 9.08 -11.44
CA GLU A 77 -12.85 9.65 -10.17
C GLU A 77 -13.74 10.83 -9.77
N ARG A 78 -14.08 10.89 -8.50
CA ARG A 78 -14.73 12.05 -7.89
C ARG A 78 -13.99 12.47 -6.63
N ARG A 79 -13.59 13.73 -6.59
CA ARG A 79 -13.00 14.36 -5.40
C ARG A 79 -14.03 15.25 -4.73
N LEU A 80 -14.17 15.10 -3.40
CA LEU A 80 -15.06 15.89 -2.59
C LEU A 80 -14.28 16.50 -1.41
N VAL A 81 -14.52 17.79 -1.17
CA VAL A 81 -14.03 18.46 0.04
C VAL A 81 -15.22 18.75 0.93
N LEU A 82 -15.17 18.24 2.15
CA LEU A 82 -16.26 18.17 3.09
C LEU A 82 -15.95 19.00 4.35
N PRO A 83 -16.92 19.40 5.17
CA PRO A 83 -16.67 20.02 6.45
C PRO A 83 -15.89 19.10 7.40
N PRO A 84 -15.04 19.63 8.31
CA PRO A 84 -14.40 18.82 9.34
C PRO A 84 -15.41 18.06 10.18
N GLY A 85 -15.05 16.86 10.62
CA GLY A 85 -15.95 15.98 11.39
C GLY A 85 -16.95 15.19 10.55
N TRP A 86 -16.99 15.36 9.22
CA TRP A 86 -17.93 14.72 8.31
C TRP A 86 -17.94 13.19 8.45
N MET A 87 -16.82 12.57 8.76
CA MET A 87 -16.69 11.11 8.88
C MET A 87 -16.91 10.62 10.31
N LYS A 88 -16.53 11.42 11.32
CA LYS A 88 -16.47 10.96 12.72
C LYS A 88 -17.50 11.58 13.63
N THR A 89 -17.72 12.88 13.52
CA THR A 89 -18.65 13.60 14.39
C THR A 89 -20.08 13.53 13.88
N TYR A 90 -20.26 13.60 12.56
CA TYR A 90 -21.60 13.62 11.92
C TYR A 90 -21.67 12.65 10.72
N PRO A 91 -21.30 11.37 10.86
CA PRO A 91 -21.10 10.47 9.71
C PRO A 91 -22.36 10.32 8.85
N ARG A 92 -23.54 10.15 9.46
CA ARG A 92 -24.81 9.99 8.71
C ARG A 92 -25.20 11.21 7.89
N ILE A 93 -24.80 12.42 8.31
CA ILE A 93 -25.06 13.67 7.58
C ILE A 93 -23.89 13.95 6.62
N GLY A 94 -22.66 13.86 7.13
CA GLY A 94 -21.45 14.20 6.40
C GLY A 94 -21.19 13.34 5.18
N MET A 95 -21.70 12.11 5.14
CA MET A 95 -21.56 11.19 4.01
C MET A 95 -22.67 11.29 2.96
N ARG A 96 -23.73 12.09 3.20
CA ARG A 96 -24.80 12.31 2.21
C ARG A 96 -24.31 12.83 0.86
N PRO A 97 -23.33 13.75 0.79
CA PRO A 97 -22.79 14.20 -0.50
C PRO A 97 -22.13 13.06 -1.29
N LEU A 98 -21.40 12.15 -0.60
CA LEU A 98 -20.82 10.97 -1.24
C LEU A 98 -21.92 10.03 -1.77
N ALA A 99 -22.94 9.75 -0.97
CA ALA A 99 -24.09 8.94 -1.40
C ALA A 99 -24.84 9.58 -2.57
N GLY A 100 -24.97 10.92 -2.56
CA GLY A 100 -25.55 11.68 -3.67
C GLY A 100 -24.73 11.52 -4.96
N GLU A 101 -23.41 11.54 -4.86
CA GLU A 101 -22.51 11.33 -5.99
C GLU A 101 -22.61 9.91 -6.56
N VAL A 102 -22.67 8.88 -5.72
CA VAL A 102 -22.88 7.50 -6.17
C VAL A 102 -24.18 7.37 -6.97
N ARG A 103 -25.29 7.92 -6.45
CA ARG A 103 -26.57 7.91 -7.17
C ARG A 103 -26.51 8.69 -8.48
N SER A 104 -25.84 9.86 -8.50
CA SER A 104 -25.64 10.67 -9.71
C SER A 104 -24.81 9.92 -10.75
N TRP A 105 -23.73 9.27 -10.31
CA TRP A 105 -22.88 8.47 -11.19
C TRP A 105 -23.68 7.34 -11.84
N ARG A 106 -24.36 6.52 -11.05
CA ARG A 106 -25.17 5.39 -11.57
C ARG A 106 -26.20 5.84 -12.59
N ARG A 107 -26.89 6.98 -12.34
CA ARG A 107 -27.85 7.54 -13.32
C ARG A 107 -27.19 7.97 -14.62
N SER A 108 -25.92 8.40 -14.57
CA SER A 108 -25.18 8.85 -15.76
C SER A 108 -24.65 7.70 -16.63
N LEU A 109 -24.64 6.46 -16.13
CA LEU A 109 -24.05 5.32 -16.86
C LEU A 109 -24.92 4.82 -18.00
N GLY A 110 -26.21 5.10 -17.99
CA GLY A 110 -27.16 4.57 -18.98
C GLY A 110 -27.26 3.04 -19.00
N GLY A 111 -28.15 2.52 -19.81
CA GLY A 111 -28.40 1.08 -19.97
C GLY A 111 -29.10 0.43 -18.75
N PRO A 112 -29.23 -0.90 -18.73
CA PRO A 112 -29.87 -1.59 -17.63
C PRO A 112 -29.04 -1.47 -16.35
N PRO A 113 -29.71 -1.36 -15.17
CA PRO A 113 -29.01 -1.30 -13.89
C PRO A 113 -28.23 -2.60 -13.64
N ARG A 114 -26.99 -2.45 -13.18
CA ARG A 114 -26.14 -3.56 -12.75
C ARG A 114 -26.16 -3.63 -11.21
N PRO A 115 -25.91 -4.79 -10.61
CA PRO A 115 -25.64 -4.87 -9.16
C PRO A 115 -24.55 -3.89 -8.74
N LEU A 116 -24.69 -3.33 -7.54
CA LEU A 116 -23.74 -2.37 -6.98
C LEU A 116 -22.90 -3.04 -5.90
N ALA A 117 -21.62 -3.16 -6.10
CA ALA A 117 -20.65 -3.46 -5.05
C ALA A 117 -20.07 -2.18 -4.48
N MET A 118 -19.73 -2.18 -3.19
CA MET A 118 -19.00 -1.10 -2.54
C MET A 118 -17.77 -1.65 -1.84
N ALA A 119 -16.60 -1.06 -2.10
CA ALA A 119 -15.37 -1.30 -1.35
C ALA A 119 -15.15 -0.14 -0.37
N ILE A 120 -14.94 -0.46 0.89
CA ILE A 120 -14.59 0.50 1.95
C ILE A 120 -13.23 0.12 2.52
N SER A 121 -12.34 1.10 2.72
CA SER A 121 -11.00 0.85 3.28
C SER A 121 -10.84 1.35 4.71
N TYR A 122 -11.82 2.07 5.24
CA TYR A 122 -11.82 2.54 6.62
C TYR A 122 -13.18 2.27 7.27
N PRO A 123 -13.23 1.74 8.50
CA PRO A 123 -14.49 1.24 9.11
C PRO A 123 -15.63 2.25 9.16
N HIS A 124 -15.32 3.54 9.33
CA HIS A 124 -16.35 4.59 9.37
C HIS A 124 -17.16 4.71 8.06
N TYR A 125 -16.68 4.18 6.94
CA TYR A 125 -17.44 4.17 5.69
C TYR A 125 -18.65 3.19 5.71
N LEU A 126 -18.82 2.42 6.79
CA LEU A 126 -20.09 1.70 7.02
C LEU A 126 -21.30 2.64 7.02
N TYR A 127 -21.16 3.87 7.53
CA TYR A 127 -22.24 4.86 7.45
C TYR A 127 -22.57 5.30 6.01
N LEU A 128 -21.61 5.22 5.09
CA LEU A 128 -21.88 5.46 3.66
C LEU A 128 -22.61 4.25 3.06
N ARG A 129 -22.21 3.03 3.42
CA ARG A 129 -22.87 1.80 3.01
C ARG A 129 -24.37 1.86 3.34
N ASP A 130 -24.75 2.30 4.56
CA ASP A 130 -26.15 2.43 4.97
C ASP A 130 -26.94 3.46 4.13
N LEU A 131 -26.26 4.49 3.59
CA LEU A 131 -26.90 5.52 2.76
C LEU A 131 -26.99 5.13 1.28
N VAL A 132 -26.14 4.22 0.81
CA VAL A 132 -26.05 3.78 -0.58
C VAL A 132 -26.81 2.48 -0.81
N ASP A 133 -26.84 1.61 0.19
CA ASP A 133 -27.46 0.27 0.18
C ASP A 133 -26.96 -0.57 -1.03
N PRO A 134 -25.66 -0.95 -1.04
CA PRO A 134 -25.09 -1.75 -2.12
C PRO A 134 -25.56 -3.21 -2.01
N ASP A 135 -25.59 -3.90 -3.15
CA ASP A 135 -25.89 -5.33 -3.24
C ASP A 135 -24.77 -6.22 -2.66
N ALA A 136 -23.55 -5.70 -2.54
CA ALA A 136 -22.41 -6.39 -1.92
C ALA A 136 -21.39 -5.42 -1.34
N LEU A 137 -20.70 -5.84 -0.26
CA LEU A 137 -19.72 -5.05 0.47
C LEU A 137 -18.35 -5.76 0.51
N ILE A 138 -17.29 -5.03 0.14
CA ILE A 138 -15.90 -5.42 0.35
C ILE A 138 -15.31 -4.52 1.44
N TYR A 139 -14.76 -5.10 2.49
CA TYR A 139 -13.94 -4.39 3.46
C TYR A 139 -12.47 -4.63 3.15
N TYR A 140 -11.70 -3.57 2.86
CA TYR A 140 -10.26 -3.64 2.57
C TYR A 140 -9.46 -2.96 3.67
N ASN A 141 -8.75 -3.73 4.48
CA ASN A 141 -7.92 -3.23 5.57
C ASN A 141 -6.45 -3.16 5.15
N MET A 142 -5.83 -1.99 5.39
CA MET A 142 -4.43 -1.72 5.07
C MET A 142 -3.55 -1.50 6.30
N ASP A 143 -4.15 -1.29 7.50
CA ASP A 143 -3.40 -0.96 8.72
C ASP A 143 -4.25 -1.21 9.97
N ASP A 144 -3.65 -1.17 11.16
CA ASP A 144 -4.38 -1.14 12.43
C ASP A 144 -4.92 0.28 12.68
N TYR A 145 -6.11 0.56 12.16
CA TYR A 145 -6.72 1.89 12.24
C TYR A 145 -6.99 2.37 13.67
N ALA A 146 -7.12 1.48 14.64
CA ALA A 146 -7.33 1.83 16.03
C ALA A 146 -6.12 2.57 16.63
N LEU A 147 -4.92 2.31 16.14
CA LEU A 147 -3.69 2.94 16.59
C LEU A 147 -3.58 4.43 16.19
N TYR A 148 -4.27 4.84 15.12
CA TYR A 148 -4.32 6.27 14.73
C TYR A 148 -5.13 7.14 15.69
N TRP A 149 -5.88 6.53 16.62
CA TRP A 149 -6.86 7.21 17.47
C TRP A 149 -6.79 6.73 18.91
N ALA A 150 -5.70 6.97 19.61
CA ALA A 150 -5.45 6.48 20.96
C ALA A 150 -6.65 6.67 21.91
N ALA A 151 -7.36 7.83 21.83
CA ALA A 151 -8.53 8.11 22.66
C ALA A 151 -9.82 7.38 22.24
N HIS A 152 -9.89 6.82 21.02
CA HIS A 152 -11.08 6.20 20.43
C HIS A 152 -10.80 4.85 19.80
N GLY A 153 -9.65 4.25 20.06
CA GLY A 153 -9.19 3.01 19.44
C GLY A 153 -10.22 1.89 19.56
N GLU A 154 -10.84 1.70 20.73
CA GLU A 154 -11.84 0.64 20.92
C GLU A 154 -13.11 0.87 20.09
N SER A 155 -13.54 2.11 19.93
CA SER A 155 -14.68 2.41 19.03
C SER A 155 -14.35 2.09 17.57
N VAL A 156 -13.11 2.33 17.14
CA VAL A 156 -12.65 1.97 15.79
C VAL A 156 -12.58 0.46 15.64
N ARG A 157 -12.09 -0.28 16.64
CA ARG A 157 -12.07 -1.76 16.64
C ARG A 157 -13.48 -2.34 16.57
N ALA A 158 -14.43 -1.76 17.31
CA ALA A 158 -15.82 -2.19 17.27
C ALA A 158 -16.45 -2.00 15.87
N LEU A 159 -16.20 -0.84 15.24
CA LEU A 159 -16.62 -0.59 13.86
C LEU A 159 -15.92 -1.51 12.86
N GLU A 160 -14.66 -1.86 13.08
CA GLU A 160 -13.95 -2.79 12.22
C GLU A 160 -14.52 -4.20 12.32
N ARG A 161 -14.78 -4.71 13.55
CA ARG A 161 -15.47 -5.99 13.74
C ARG A 161 -16.84 -6.01 13.05
N GLN A 162 -17.58 -4.91 13.14
CA GLN A 162 -18.85 -4.76 12.43
C GLN A 162 -18.66 -4.79 10.90
N ALA A 163 -17.67 -4.06 10.36
CA ALA A 163 -17.37 -4.07 8.93
C ALA A 163 -17.03 -5.48 8.43
N VAL A 164 -16.24 -6.23 9.20
CA VAL A 164 -15.87 -7.62 8.88
C VAL A 164 -17.07 -8.56 8.98
N ALA A 165 -17.93 -8.37 9.98
CA ALA A 165 -19.15 -9.19 10.15
C ALA A 165 -20.14 -9.02 9.01
N GLU A 166 -20.26 -7.80 8.48
CA GLU A 166 -21.25 -7.42 7.47
C GLU A 166 -20.72 -7.50 6.02
N ALA A 167 -19.38 -7.51 5.81
CA ALA A 167 -18.81 -7.60 4.48
C ALA A 167 -19.01 -9.00 3.86
N ASP A 168 -19.30 -9.04 2.56
CA ASP A 168 -19.31 -10.27 1.76
C ASP A 168 -17.88 -10.79 1.55
N LEU A 169 -16.89 -9.88 1.53
CA LEU A 169 -15.46 -10.23 1.49
C LEU A 169 -14.66 -9.20 2.30
N SER A 170 -13.86 -9.68 3.25
CA SER A 170 -12.93 -8.86 4.01
C SER A 170 -11.50 -9.18 3.59
N VAL A 171 -10.76 -8.16 3.15
CA VAL A 171 -9.45 -8.25 2.54
C VAL A 171 -8.44 -7.54 3.43
N PHE A 172 -7.41 -8.24 3.84
CA PHE A 172 -6.36 -7.71 4.71
C PHE A 172 -5.00 -7.81 4.02
N CYS A 173 -4.28 -6.70 3.93
CA CYS A 173 -2.93 -6.72 3.36
C CYS A 173 -1.90 -7.36 4.32
N ALA A 174 -2.14 -7.33 5.63
CA ALA A 174 -1.29 -7.95 6.64
C ALA A 174 -1.90 -9.26 7.17
N ARG A 175 -1.12 -10.34 7.15
CA ARG A 175 -1.55 -11.66 7.62
C ARG A 175 -1.99 -11.66 9.08
N VAL A 176 -1.22 -10.98 9.94
CA VAL A 176 -1.53 -10.91 11.38
C VAL A 176 -2.93 -10.35 11.61
N ARG A 177 -3.29 -9.25 10.92
CA ARG A 177 -4.64 -8.68 11.06
C ARG A 177 -5.73 -9.60 10.55
N ALA A 178 -5.50 -10.29 9.43
CA ALA A 178 -6.44 -11.28 8.93
C ALA A 178 -6.70 -12.41 9.94
N GLU A 179 -5.64 -12.90 10.59
CA GLU A 179 -5.73 -13.96 11.61
C GLU A 179 -6.43 -13.49 12.88
N GLU A 180 -6.12 -12.28 13.37
CA GLU A 180 -6.78 -11.68 14.52
C GLU A 180 -8.30 -11.55 14.27
N LEU A 181 -8.70 -10.97 13.14
CA LEU A 181 -10.12 -10.78 12.83
C LEU A 181 -10.86 -12.10 12.56
N ARG A 182 -10.19 -13.15 12.07
CA ARG A 182 -10.78 -14.50 12.02
C ARG A 182 -11.13 -15.03 13.40
N GLY A 183 -10.30 -14.76 14.41
CA GLY A 183 -10.55 -15.09 15.80
C GLY A 183 -11.62 -14.23 16.45
N GLU A 184 -11.60 -12.92 16.19
CA GLU A 184 -12.55 -11.96 16.79
C GLU A 184 -13.95 -12.04 16.18
N VAL A 185 -14.08 -12.42 14.89
CA VAL A 185 -15.34 -12.50 14.15
C VAL A 185 -15.48 -13.88 13.49
N PRO A 186 -15.68 -14.97 14.26
CA PRO A 186 -15.66 -16.34 13.72
C PRO A 186 -16.70 -16.58 12.61
N GLY A 187 -17.86 -15.93 12.68
CA GLY A 187 -18.92 -16.01 11.66
C GLY A 187 -18.50 -15.46 10.28
N ALA A 188 -17.44 -14.67 10.20
CA ALA A 188 -16.88 -14.13 8.96
C ALA A 188 -15.59 -14.82 8.53
N ALA A 189 -15.06 -15.79 9.28
CA ALA A 189 -13.72 -16.35 9.06
C ALA A 189 -13.48 -16.87 7.64
N SER A 190 -14.48 -17.48 7.00
CA SER A 190 -14.40 -17.97 5.62
C SER A 190 -14.41 -16.88 4.56
N ARG A 191 -14.76 -15.66 4.92
CA ARG A 191 -14.80 -14.48 4.05
C ARG A 191 -13.63 -13.52 4.29
N ILE A 192 -12.67 -13.89 5.17
CA ILE A 192 -11.47 -13.10 5.45
C ILE A 192 -10.31 -13.62 4.61
N LEU A 193 -9.78 -12.75 3.77
CA LEU A 193 -8.69 -13.02 2.84
C LEU A 193 -7.43 -12.26 3.26
N HIS A 194 -6.28 -12.94 3.32
CA HIS A 194 -4.97 -12.27 3.29
C HIS A 194 -4.60 -12.01 1.82
N HIS A 195 -4.38 -10.75 1.49
CA HIS A 195 -4.12 -10.30 0.12
C HIS A 195 -3.08 -9.17 0.16
N PRO A 196 -1.79 -9.49 0.08
CA PRO A 196 -0.71 -8.50 0.20
C PRO A 196 -0.71 -7.52 -0.96
N HIS A 197 0.02 -6.42 -0.80
CA HIS A 197 0.21 -5.42 -1.84
C HIS A 197 0.84 -6.01 -3.11
N GLY A 198 0.47 -5.46 -4.27
CA GLY A 198 1.05 -5.84 -5.55
C GLY A 198 2.37 -5.14 -5.85
N ALA A 199 3.20 -5.75 -6.69
CA ALA A 199 4.40 -5.14 -7.22
C ALA A 199 4.06 -4.09 -8.31
N PRO A 200 4.81 -2.97 -8.38
CA PRO A 200 4.66 -2.00 -9.47
C PRO A 200 5.23 -2.58 -10.78
N ALA A 201 4.36 -2.94 -11.72
CA ALA A 201 4.76 -3.60 -12.97
C ALA A 201 5.82 -2.81 -13.75
N GLN A 202 5.73 -1.46 -13.73
CA GLN A 202 6.69 -0.57 -14.40
C GLN A 202 8.10 -0.59 -13.79
N ALA A 203 8.26 -1.07 -12.56
CA ALA A 203 9.57 -1.19 -11.92
C ALA A 203 10.23 -2.57 -12.16
N ILE A 204 9.49 -3.51 -12.74
CA ILE A 204 10.00 -4.85 -13.02
C ILE A 204 10.85 -4.80 -14.27
N GLY A 205 12.15 -5.09 -14.14
CA GLY A 205 13.08 -5.13 -15.26
C GLY A 205 12.76 -6.25 -16.27
N ALA A 206 13.28 -6.13 -17.49
CA ALA A 206 13.13 -7.14 -18.55
C ALA A 206 13.73 -8.50 -18.18
N ALA A 207 14.69 -8.53 -17.26
CA ALA A 207 15.33 -9.72 -16.74
C ALA A 207 15.74 -9.53 -15.27
N PRO A 208 15.95 -10.61 -14.49
CA PRO A 208 16.55 -10.52 -13.17
C PRO A 208 17.89 -9.79 -13.27
N GLN A 209 18.24 -8.96 -12.28
CA GLN A 209 19.48 -8.16 -12.24
C GLN A 209 19.58 -7.03 -13.31
N HIS A 210 18.58 -6.92 -14.20
CA HIS A 210 18.57 -5.81 -15.15
C HIS A 210 18.43 -4.47 -14.39
N ARG A 211 19.42 -3.58 -14.60
CA ARG A 211 19.37 -2.19 -14.12
C ARG A 211 18.76 -1.32 -15.23
N PRO A 212 17.55 -0.80 -15.06
CA PRO A 212 16.94 0.06 -16.06
C PRO A 212 17.63 1.45 -16.03
N GLY A 213 18.66 1.61 -16.85
CA GLY A 213 19.37 2.89 -17.02
C GLY A 213 20.40 3.22 -15.93
N PRO A 214 21.00 4.42 -16.02
CA PRO A 214 21.93 4.93 -15.01
C PRO A 214 21.18 5.26 -13.71
N PRO A 215 21.88 5.21 -12.56
CA PRO A 215 21.29 5.65 -11.28
C PRO A 215 20.88 7.13 -11.36
N PRO A 216 19.83 7.56 -10.62
CA PRO A 216 19.53 8.98 -10.45
C PRO A 216 20.78 9.76 -10.02
N ALA A 217 20.98 10.97 -10.56
CA ALA A 217 22.23 11.71 -10.44
C ALA A 217 22.65 11.96 -8.97
N ASP A 218 21.70 12.28 -8.09
CA ASP A 218 21.94 12.50 -6.67
C ASP A 218 22.34 11.22 -5.91
N LEU A 219 21.82 10.06 -6.30
CA LEU A 219 22.22 8.76 -5.75
C LEU A 219 23.49 8.25 -6.43
N GLY A 220 23.63 8.48 -7.75
CA GLY A 220 24.77 8.03 -8.55
C GLY A 220 26.10 8.63 -8.10
N ALA A 221 26.08 9.83 -7.53
CA ALA A 221 27.25 10.52 -7.00
C ALA A 221 27.75 9.95 -5.65
N LEU A 222 26.94 9.11 -4.97
CA LEU A 222 27.30 8.59 -3.66
C LEU A 222 28.24 7.37 -3.76
N PRO A 223 29.17 7.20 -2.79
CA PRO A 223 29.99 6.01 -2.68
C PRO A 223 29.21 4.70 -2.58
N THR A 224 29.77 3.64 -3.14
CA THR A 224 29.25 2.27 -2.98
C THR A 224 29.92 1.56 -1.80
N PRO A 225 29.23 0.61 -1.11
CA PRO A 225 27.89 0.13 -1.38
C PRO A 225 26.83 1.17 -0.99
N ARG A 226 25.76 1.27 -1.80
CA ARG A 226 24.60 2.14 -1.54
C ARG A 226 23.52 1.33 -0.85
N LEU A 227 23.36 1.56 0.44
CA LEU A 227 22.37 0.90 1.30
C LEU A 227 21.13 1.80 1.36
N GLY A 228 20.01 1.39 0.75
CA GLY A 228 18.89 2.30 0.51
C GLY A 228 17.65 1.99 1.31
N PHE A 229 17.00 3.05 1.83
CA PHE A 229 15.66 3.01 2.39
C PHE A 229 14.78 4.05 1.69
N VAL A 230 13.56 3.63 1.31
CA VAL A 230 12.53 4.52 0.75
C VAL A 230 11.28 4.49 1.62
N GLY A 231 10.86 5.61 2.17
CA GLY A 231 9.64 5.75 2.98
C GLY A 231 9.69 6.93 3.94
N SER A 232 8.63 7.13 4.73
CA SER A 232 8.61 8.16 5.76
C SER A 232 9.72 7.94 6.77
N LEU A 233 10.44 9.01 7.11
CA LEU A 233 11.52 9.00 8.08
C LEU A 233 10.95 9.31 9.47
N GLU A 234 10.25 8.34 10.05
CA GLU A 234 9.42 8.51 11.25
C GLU A 234 9.85 7.56 12.39
N ASP A 235 9.12 7.57 13.47
CA ASP A 235 9.31 6.73 14.66
C ASP A 235 9.17 5.22 14.42
N ARG A 236 8.59 4.83 13.30
CA ARG A 236 8.46 3.41 12.91
C ARG A 236 9.78 2.75 12.51
N LEU A 237 10.84 3.54 12.26
CA LEU A 237 12.17 3.04 11.92
C LEU A 237 13.00 2.77 13.17
N ASP A 238 13.76 1.68 13.13
CA ASP A 238 14.82 1.39 14.11
C ASP A 238 16.05 2.26 13.81
N TRP A 239 16.04 3.48 14.33
CA TRP A 239 17.12 4.43 14.15
C TRP A 239 18.44 3.95 14.77
N PRO A 240 18.48 3.32 15.97
CA PRO A 240 19.67 2.67 16.50
C PRO A 240 20.24 1.60 15.55
N LEU A 241 19.41 0.80 14.89
CA LEU A 241 19.85 -0.16 13.88
C LEU A 241 20.48 0.55 12.67
N LEU A 242 19.84 1.60 12.16
CA LEU A 242 20.39 2.39 11.05
C LEU A 242 21.73 3.04 11.39
N GLU A 243 21.92 3.48 12.65
CA GLU A 243 23.22 3.96 13.14
C GLU A 243 24.28 2.86 13.07
N ARG A 244 23.97 1.65 13.52
CA ARG A 244 24.88 0.49 13.45
C ARG A 244 25.25 0.14 12.00
N VAL A 245 24.25 0.15 11.09
CA VAL A 245 24.48 -0.08 9.65
C VAL A 245 25.42 0.98 9.10
N ALA A 246 25.15 2.26 9.33
CA ALA A 246 26.00 3.34 8.82
C ALA A 246 27.44 3.23 9.34
N ARG A 247 27.63 2.96 10.62
CA ARG A 247 28.98 2.77 11.22
C ARG A 247 29.70 1.51 10.71
N ALA A 248 28.96 0.49 10.29
CA ALA A 248 29.53 -0.74 9.74
C ALA A 248 30.04 -0.59 8.29
N PHE A 249 29.63 0.46 7.58
CA PHE A 249 29.99 0.73 6.19
C PHE A 249 30.47 2.19 6.03
N PRO A 250 31.57 2.59 6.69
CA PRO A 250 32.02 3.99 6.70
C PRO A 250 32.40 4.52 5.32
N GLU A 251 32.85 3.65 4.40
CA GLU A 251 33.22 4.00 3.02
C GLU A 251 32.05 3.93 2.04
N GLY A 252 30.93 3.35 2.45
CA GLY A 252 29.72 3.27 1.65
C GLY A 252 28.75 4.41 1.96
N SER A 253 27.50 4.27 1.52
CA SER A 253 26.47 5.28 1.73
C SER A 253 25.19 4.64 2.24
N VAL A 254 24.55 5.26 3.25
CA VAL A 254 23.16 4.99 3.63
C VAL A 254 22.28 6.08 3.03
N ALA A 255 21.51 5.73 2.01
CA ALA A 255 20.64 6.67 1.30
C ALA A 255 19.20 6.57 1.83
N LEU A 256 18.71 7.67 2.41
CA LEU A 256 17.37 7.78 2.98
C LEU A 256 16.52 8.65 2.06
N ILE A 257 15.44 8.06 1.52
CA ILE A 257 14.53 8.72 0.58
C ILE A 257 13.14 8.78 1.21
N GLY A 258 12.62 9.98 1.39
CA GLY A 258 11.29 10.17 1.94
C GLY A 258 11.05 11.55 2.54
N ARG A 259 9.92 11.67 3.19
CA ARG A 259 9.57 12.89 3.90
C ARG A 259 10.32 12.96 5.22
N GLU A 260 10.86 14.14 5.48
CA GLU A 260 11.44 14.47 6.79
C GLU A 260 10.37 14.41 7.87
N PRO A 261 10.72 13.96 9.09
CA PRO A 261 9.79 13.94 10.20
C PRO A 261 9.43 15.34 10.68
N THR A 262 8.27 15.47 11.29
CA THR A 262 8.00 16.64 12.12
C THR A 262 8.93 16.63 13.33
N PRO A 263 9.60 17.75 13.67
CA PRO A 263 10.48 17.82 14.82
C PRO A 263 9.79 17.39 16.12
N ALA A 264 10.42 16.46 16.84
CA ALA A 264 9.94 15.92 18.11
C ALA A 264 11.12 15.79 19.10
N PRO A 265 11.75 16.90 19.53
CA PRO A 265 13.03 16.91 20.25
C PRO A 265 12.98 16.16 21.60
N ASP A 266 11.81 16.07 22.21
CA ASP A 266 11.61 15.37 23.49
C ASP A 266 11.47 13.86 23.35
N SER A 267 11.39 13.34 22.12
CA SER A 267 11.28 11.91 21.88
C SER A 267 12.63 11.23 21.62
N ASP A 268 12.80 10.01 22.15
CA ASP A 268 14.03 9.22 22.00
C ASP A 268 14.32 8.85 20.53
N TRP A 269 13.28 8.52 19.78
CA TRP A 269 13.43 8.17 18.37
C TRP A 269 13.93 9.35 17.56
N TYR A 270 13.45 10.59 17.83
CA TYR A 270 13.88 11.76 17.09
C TYR A 270 15.32 12.14 17.41
N ARG A 271 15.75 12.00 18.69
CA ARG A 271 17.17 12.15 19.06
C ARG A 271 18.05 11.13 18.35
N SER A 272 17.58 9.88 18.22
CA SER A 272 18.28 8.84 17.47
C SER A 272 18.35 9.15 15.98
N TYR A 273 17.24 9.59 15.39
CA TYR A 273 17.20 10.10 14.01
C TYR A 273 18.26 11.18 13.78
N GLN A 274 18.33 12.20 14.65
CA GLN A 274 19.32 13.28 14.52
C GLN A 274 20.77 12.78 14.59
N ARG A 275 21.07 11.81 15.45
CA ARG A 275 22.41 11.20 15.50
C ARG A 275 22.74 10.49 14.19
N VAL A 276 21.79 9.76 13.63
CA VAL A 276 21.99 9.02 12.37
C VAL A 276 22.25 9.96 11.21
N ILE A 277 21.44 11.00 11.05
CA ILE A 277 21.59 11.94 9.93
C ILE A 277 22.82 12.85 10.04
N ALA A 278 23.46 12.90 11.20
CA ALA A 278 24.74 13.62 11.40
C ALA A 278 25.96 12.79 10.98
N LEU A 279 25.81 11.49 10.66
CA LEU A 279 26.91 10.65 10.20
C LEU A 279 27.29 11.04 8.76
N PRO A 280 28.60 11.11 8.44
CA PRO A 280 29.10 11.64 7.17
C PRO A 280 28.68 10.81 5.93
N ASN A 281 28.37 9.54 6.13
CA ASN A 281 27.96 8.60 5.09
C ASN A 281 26.45 8.34 5.05
N VAL A 282 25.65 9.15 5.77
CA VAL A 282 24.18 9.10 5.72
C VAL A 282 23.66 10.28 4.89
N HIS A 283 22.94 9.98 3.82
CA HIS A 283 22.48 10.96 2.85
C HIS A 283 20.95 10.99 2.77
N ARG A 284 20.36 12.16 3.02
CA ARG A 284 18.93 12.39 2.87
C ARG A 284 18.66 12.95 1.48
N LEU A 285 18.04 12.16 0.61
CA LEU A 285 17.77 12.54 -0.78
C LEU A 285 16.39 13.20 -0.97
N GLY A 286 15.68 13.44 0.13
CA GLY A 286 14.37 14.07 0.12
C GLY A 286 13.26 13.17 -0.43
N TRP A 287 12.06 13.73 -0.55
CA TRP A 287 10.90 13.03 -1.09
C TRP A 287 11.00 12.92 -2.62
N LYS A 288 10.63 11.76 -3.15
CA LYS A 288 10.56 11.46 -4.59
C LYS A 288 9.15 11.04 -4.98
N THR A 289 8.79 11.30 -6.22
CA THR A 289 7.51 10.83 -6.77
C THR A 289 7.49 9.32 -6.93
N GLN A 290 6.31 8.73 -6.99
CA GLN A 290 6.17 7.29 -7.15
C GLN A 290 6.82 6.76 -8.44
N ASP A 291 6.83 7.57 -9.50
CA ASP A 291 7.42 7.19 -10.79
C ASP A 291 8.97 7.17 -10.73
N GLU A 292 9.56 7.98 -9.85
CA GLU A 292 11.00 8.02 -9.66
C GLU A 292 11.53 6.88 -8.78
N ILE A 293 10.72 6.41 -7.81
CA ILE A 293 11.14 5.46 -6.77
C ILE A 293 11.72 4.17 -7.37
N GLY A 294 11.15 3.68 -8.47
CA GLY A 294 11.65 2.46 -9.14
C GLY A 294 13.13 2.56 -9.55
N ALA A 295 13.56 3.72 -10.08
CA ALA A 295 14.94 3.95 -10.48
C ALA A 295 15.89 4.02 -9.26
N TYR A 296 15.45 4.63 -8.15
CA TYR A 296 16.24 4.64 -6.91
C TYR A 296 16.38 3.23 -6.34
N ASN A 297 15.30 2.47 -6.23
CA ASN A 297 15.33 1.10 -5.72
C ASN A 297 16.26 0.21 -6.56
N ALA A 298 16.22 0.34 -7.88
CA ALA A 298 17.09 -0.41 -8.80
C ALA A 298 18.58 -0.03 -8.68
N ALA A 299 18.89 1.16 -8.19
CA ALA A 299 20.24 1.68 -8.06
C ALA A 299 20.90 1.39 -6.69
N PHE A 300 20.14 0.86 -5.72
CA PHE A 300 20.72 0.40 -4.46
C PHE A 300 21.50 -0.91 -4.65
N ASP A 301 22.54 -1.07 -3.87
CA ASP A 301 23.28 -2.33 -3.77
C ASP A 301 22.56 -3.27 -2.79
N VAL A 302 21.97 -2.73 -1.71
CA VAL A 302 21.10 -3.45 -0.78
C VAL A 302 19.92 -2.55 -0.40
N CYS A 303 18.71 -3.06 -0.54
CA CYS A 303 17.49 -2.41 -0.06
C CYS A 303 17.24 -2.78 1.41
N LEU A 304 16.94 -1.78 2.25
CA LEU A 304 16.76 -1.97 3.68
C LEU A 304 15.28 -1.84 4.08
N ILE A 305 14.82 -2.74 4.96
CA ILE A 305 13.53 -2.63 5.67
C ILE A 305 13.82 -2.62 7.18
N PRO A 306 14.35 -1.52 7.72
CA PRO A 306 14.86 -1.42 9.10
C PRO A 306 13.76 -0.88 10.03
N TYR A 307 12.64 -1.57 10.08
CA TYR A 307 11.55 -1.17 10.98
C TYR A 307 11.79 -1.65 12.40
N ASP A 308 11.40 -0.83 13.38
CA ASP A 308 11.35 -1.23 14.80
C ASP A 308 10.27 -2.31 15.00
N VAL A 309 10.69 -3.53 15.31
CA VAL A 309 9.78 -4.66 15.57
C VAL A 309 8.92 -4.48 16.82
N GLY A 310 9.36 -3.62 17.75
CA GLY A 310 8.62 -3.28 18.98
C GLY A 310 7.54 -2.23 18.76
N HIS A 311 7.57 -1.51 17.63
CA HIS A 311 6.60 -0.45 17.37
C HIS A 311 5.21 -1.04 17.06
N PRO A 312 4.13 -0.60 17.74
CA PRO A 312 2.79 -1.20 17.61
C PRO A 312 2.26 -1.27 16.17
N PHE A 313 2.44 -0.21 15.39
CA PHE A 313 2.02 -0.19 13.97
C PHE A 313 2.75 -1.24 13.13
N ASN A 314 4.01 -1.53 13.44
CA ASN A 314 4.81 -2.43 12.61
C ASN A 314 4.42 -3.90 12.77
N ARG A 315 3.84 -4.27 13.92
CA ARG A 315 3.35 -5.63 14.18
C ARG A 315 2.31 -6.09 13.15
N ALA A 316 1.44 -5.18 12.73
CA ALA A 316 0.33 -5.44 11.83
C ALA A 316 0.49 -4.75 10.46
N ALA A 317 1.71 -4.30 10.13
CA ALA A 317 1.97 -3.65 8.86
C ALA A 317 2.27 -4.66 7.75
N CYS A 318 1.81 -4.34 6.55
CA CYS A 318 2.29 -4.92 5.29
C CYS A 318 3.12 -3.85 4.56
N PRO A 319 4.46 -3.82 4.74
CA PRO A 319 5.28 -2.81 4.08
C PRO A 319 5.23 -2.95 2.55
N THR A 320 4.76 -1.92 1.85
CA THR A 320 4.77 -1.90 0.37
C THR A 320 6.16 -2.09 -0.22
N LYS A 321 7.19 -1.71 0.55
CA LYS A 321 8.61 -1.89 0.19
C LYS A 321 8.98 -3.33 -0.14
N ILE A 322 8.31 -4.31 0.44
CA ILE A 322 8.53 -5.72 0.10
C ILE A 322 8.38 -5.90 -1.41
N MET A 323 7.24 -5.49 -1.96
CA MET A 323 6.96 -5.64 -3.39
C MET A 323 7.70 -4.61 -4.24
N ASP A 324 7.89 -3.38 -3.76
CA ASP A 324 8.64 -2.34 -4.47
C ASP A 324 10.11 -2.74 -4.67
N TYR A 325 10.75 -3.36 -3.68
CA TYR A 325 12.14 -3.83 -3.77
C TYR A 325 12.24 -5.11 -4.59
N MET A 326 11.33 -6.07 -4.41
CA MET A 326 11.31 -7.28 -5.22
C MET A 326 11.14 -6.99 -6.71
N ALA A 327 10.35 -5.96 -7.07
CA ALA A 327 10.18 -5.53 -8.46
C ALA A 327 11.51 -5.18 -9.14
N THR A 328 12.49 -4.68 -8.39
CA THR A 328 13.82 -4.35 -8.90
C THR A 328 14.84 -5.50 -8.79
N SER A 329 14.43 -6.62 -8.21
CA SER A 329 15.26 -7.82 -7.98
C SER A 329 16.52 -7.58 -7.10
N ARG A 330 16.64 -6.38 -6.48
CA ARG A 330 17.76 -6.06 -5.60
C ARG A 330 17.73 -6.90 -4.34
N PRO A 331 18.90 -7.21 -3.75
CA PRO A 331 18.97 -7.81 -2.43
C PRO A 331 18.24 -6.96 -1.40
N VAL A 332 17.52 -7.62 -0.50
CA VAL A 332 16.75 -6.98 0.57
C VAL A 332 17.20 -7.56 1.90
N VAL A 333 17.39 -6.71 2.90
CA VAL A 333 17.56 -7.11 4.29
C VAL A 333 16.48 -6.42 5.13
N ALA A 334 15.72 -7.21 5.88
CA ALA A 334 14.60 -6.76 6.66
C ALA A 334 14.74 -7.13 8.14
N THR A 335 14.19 -6.32 9.03
CA THR A 335 13.90 -6.74 10.40
C THR A 335 12.75 -7.76 10.42
N ALA A 336 12.66 -8.53 11.50
CA ALA A 336 11.77 -9.68 11.63
C ALA A 336 10.30 -9.29 11.87
N LEU A 337 9.77 -8.36 11.05
CA LEU A 337 8.34 -8.10 11.05
C LEU A 337 7.57 -9.36 10.65
N PRO A 338 6.37 -9.59 11.22
CA PRO A 338 5.56 -10.77 10.88
C PRO A 338 5.34 -10.92 9.36
N GLU A 339 5.06 -9.84 8.66
CA GLU A 339 4.85 -9.87 7.20
C GLU A 339 6.16 -10.12 6.44
N CYS A 340 7.32 -9.58 6.89
CA CYS A 340 8.61 -9.85 6.25
C CYS A 340 9.02 -11.32 6.35
N ARG A 341 8.68 -12.02 7.45
CA ARG A 341 8.98 -13.43 7.66
C ARG A 341 8.34 -14.34 6.59
N LEU A 342 7.21 -13.93 5.99
CA LEU A 342 6.57 -14.68 4.91
C LEU A 342 7.44 -14.77 3.65
N TYR A 343 8.36 -13.83 3.49
CA TYR A 343 9.24 -13.68 2.33
C TYR A 343 10.70 -14.07 2.63
N GLY A 344 10.98 -14.73 3.76
CA GLY A 344 12.34 -15.13 4.15
C GLY A 344 13.05 -16.05 3.15
N HIS A 345 12.30 -16.70 2.23
CA HIS A 345 12.85 -17.45 1.12
C HIS A 345 13.32 -16.56 -0.05
N LEU A 346 12.91 -15.29 -0.10
CA LEU A 346 13.26 -14.31 -1.15
C LEU A 346 14.32 -13.32 -0.70
N PHE A 347 14.43 -13.05 0.61
CA PHE A 347 15.40 -12.11 1.16
C PHE A 347 15.74 -12.41 2.62
N ASP A 348 16.74 -11.73 3.16
CA ASP A 348 17.18 -11.94 4.53
C ASP A 348 16.27 -11.23 5.53
N VAL A 349 15.82 -11.97 6.55
CA VAL A 349 15.05 -11.46 7.66
C VAL A 349 15.86 -11.67 8.93
N ALA A 350 16.29 -10.59 9.56
CA ALA A 350 17.16 -10.63 10.74
C ALA A 350 16.36 -10.47 12.03
N GLU A 351 16.65 -11.33 13.00
CA GLU A 351 15.97 -11.34 14.31
C GLU A 351 16.45 -10.22 15.22
N ASP A 352 17.69 -9.76 15.03
CA ASP A 352 18.32 -8.73 15.84
C ASP A 352 19.24 -7.82 15.02
N ALA A 353 19.71 -6.74 15.65
CA ALA A 353 20.56 -5.75 15.00
C ALA A 353 21.93 -6.30 14.55
N PRO A 354 22.65 -7.15 15.33
CA PRO A 354 23.87 -7.80 14.84
C PRO A 354 23.62 -8.65 13.60
N GLY A 355 22.61 -9.50 13.62
CA GLY A 355 22.21 -10.34 12.47
C GLY A 355 21.83 -9.53 11.23
N PHE A 356 21.17 -8.38 11.41
CA PHE A 356 20.87 -7.47 10.30
C PHE A 356 22.13 -6.91 9.65
N VAL A 357 23.07 -6.37 10.45
CA VAL A 357 24.34 -5.85 9.96
C VAL A 357 25.15 -6.94 9.25
N GLU A 358 25.17 -8.15 9.81
CA GLU A 358 25.91 -9.28 9.21
C GLU A 358 25.28 -9.73 7.89
N ALA A 359 23.95 -9.74 7.78
CA ALA A 359 23.25 -10.02 6.54
C ALA A 359 23.62 -9.00 5.45
N VAL A 360 23.65 -7.69 5.79
CA VAL A 360 24.12 -6.65 4.86
C VAL A 360 25.58 -6.87 4.45
N ARG A 361 26.48 -7.18 5.39
CA ARG A 361 27.88 -7.46 5.09
C ARG A 361 28.06 -8.62 4.13
N ARG A 362 27.35 -9.71 4.37
CA ARG A 362 27.39 -10.91 3.51
C ARG A 362 26.97 -10.57 2.08
N VAL A 363 25.86 -9.84 1.92
CA VAL A 363 25.36 -9.43 0.60
C VAL A 363 26.37 -8.51 -0.11
N VAL A 364 26.91 -7.52 0.58
CA VAL A 364 27.92 -6.60 0.02
C VAL A 364 29.18 -7.33 -0.37
N ALA A 365 29.70 -8.24 0.48
CA ALA A 365 30.90 -9.05 0.18
C ALA A 365 30.70 -9.98 -1.03
N ALA A 366 29.46 -10.39 -1.30
CA ALA A 366 29.10 -11.14 -2.51
C ALA A 366 28.87 -10.26 -3.77
N GLY A 367 29.31 -9.00 -3.75
CA GLY A 367 29.15 -8.07 -4.87
C GLY A 367 27.70 -7.62 -5.08
N SER A 368 26.92 -7.54 -4.00
CA SER A 368 25.49 -7.22 -4.02
C SER A 368 24.64 -8.24 -4.82
N ASP A 369 25.07 -9.50 -4.80
CA ASP A 369 24.31 -10.64 -5.29
C ASP A 369 24.12 -11.67 -4.15
N ASP A 370 22.88 -11.96 -3.82
CA ASP A 370 22.51 -12.93 -2.80
C ASP A 370 21.98 -14.24 -3.39
N GLY A 371 22.12 -14.44 -4.70
CA GLY A 371 21.65 -15.60 -5.43
C GLY A 371 20.14 -15.71 -5.61
N ARG A 372 19.35 -14.73 -5.11
CA ARG A 372 17.87 -14.79 -5.11
C ARG A 372 17.21 -13.79 -6.07
N ALA A 373 17.97 -13.07 -6.89
CA ALA A 373 17.44 -12.07 -7.83
C ALA A 373 16.36 -12.65 -8.76
N ARG A 374 16.56 -13.87 -9.28
CA ARG A 374 15.60 -14.55 -10.14
C ARG A 374 14.29 -14.85 -9.40
N ALA A 375 14.37 -15.39 -8.19
CA ALA A 375 13.18 -15.71 -7.40
C ALA A 375 12.36 -14.45 -7.06
N ARG A 376 13.02 -13.33 -6.71
CA ARG A 376 12.34 -12.04 -6.48
C ARG A 376 11.66 -11.52 -7.74
N TRP A 377 12.33 -11.60 -8.88
CA TRP A 377 11.77 -11.18 -10.17
C TRP A 377 10.54 -11.99 -10.56
N ASP A 378 10.59 -13.32 -10.41
CA ASP A 378 9.47 -14.20 -10.69
C ASP A 378 8.30 -13.91 -9.74
N ALA A 379 8.56 -13.72 -8.44
CA ALA A 379 7.54 -13.40 -7.45
C ALA A 379 6.88 -12.03 -7.74
N ALA A 380 7.66 -11.00 -8.07
CA ALA A 380 7.11 -9.68 -8.42
C ALA A 380 6.25 -9.73 -9.67
N ARG A 381 6.69 -10.47 -10.71
CA ARG A 381 5.89 -10.66 -11.94
C ARG A 381 4.61 -11.45 -11.71
N ALA A 382 4.66 -12.43 -10.82
CA ALA A 382 3.49 -13.24 -10.49
C ALA A 382 2.44 -12.44 -9.71
N TRP A 383 2.80 -11.35 -9.04
CA TRP A 383 1.93 -10.60 -8.15
C TRP A 383 2.04 -9.09 -8.36
N THR A 384 1.78 -8.60 -9.58
CA THR A 384 1.64 -7.16 -9.85
C THR A 384 0.30 -6.63 -9.34
N TRP A 385 0.15 -5.31 -9.24
CA TRP A 385 -1.13 -4.71 -8.84
C TRP A 385 -2.28 -5.13 -9.75
N GLU A 386 -2.06 -5.27 -11.05
CA GLU A 386 -3.06 -5.72 -12.02
C GLU A 386 -3.48 -7.17 -11.75
N ARG A 387 -2.50 -8.06 -11.46
CA ARG A 387 -2.78 -9.45 -11.13
C ARG A 387 -3.43 -9.62 -9.76
N ALA A 388 -3.01 -8.84 -8.77
CA ALA A 388 -3.66 -8.78 -7.47
C ALA A 388 -5.12 -8.31 -7.62
N SER A 389 -5.36 -7.29 -8.43
CA SER A 389 -6.69 -6.80 -8.75
C SER A 389 -7.58 -7.87 -9.41
N ALA A 390 -7.05 -8.59 -10.40
CA ALA A 390 -7.76 -9.67 -11.08
C ALA A 390 -8.09 -10.81 -10.11
N SER A 391 -7.11 -11.25 -9.31
CA SER A 391 -7.30 -12.29 -8.28
C SER A 391 -8.37 -11.90 -7.27
N LEU A 392 -8.37 -10.66 -6.79
CA LEU A 392 -9.38 -10.17 -5.87
C LEU A 392 -10.78 -10.17 -6.52
N LEU A 393 -10.88 -9.74 -7.77
CA LEU A 393 -12.14 -9.73 -8.51
C LEU A 393 -12.73 -11.14 -8.65
N ASP A 394 -11.90 -12.13 -8.97
CA ASP A 394 -12.34 -13.52 -9.11
C ASP A 394 -12.82 -14.09 -7.77
N GLN A 395 -12.09 -13.85 -6.68
CA GLN A 395 -12.49 -14.28 -5.35
C GLN A 395 -13.78 -13.60 -4.89
N PHE A 396 -13.94 -12.31 -5.17
CA PHE A 396 -15.17 -11.58 -4.86
C PHE A 396 -16.37 -12.15 -5.64
N ARG A 397 -16.21 -12.40 -6.95
CA ARG A 397 -17.26 -13.01 -7.77
C ARG A 397 -17.67 -14.40 -7.28
N GLU A 398 -16.68 -15.20 -6.86
CA GLU A 398 -16.94 -16.52 -6.29
C GLU A 398 -17.71 -16.42 -4.98
N GLN A 399 -17.31 -15.50 -4.08
CA GLN A 399 -17.98 -15.32 -2.80
C GLN A 399 -19.42 -14.87 -2.95
N VAL A 400 -19.69 -13.91 -3.84
CA VAL A 400 -21.06 -13.44 -4.13
C VAL A 400 -21.92 -14.55 -4.76
N ARG A 401 -21.32 -15.44 -5.57
CA ARG A 401 -22.05 -16.61 -6.11
C ARG A 401 -22.42 -17.63 -5.05
N ARG A 402 -21.55 -17.85 -4.05
CA ARG A 402 -21.81 -18.80 -2.95
C ARG A 402 -22.86 -18.29 -1.96
N ALA A 403 -23.05 -16.98 -1.85
CA ALA A 403 -24.00 -16.36 -0.95
C ALA A 403 -25.44 -16.34 -1.51
N LYS A 404 -25.62 -16.60 -2.80
CA LYS A 404 -26.93 -16.76 -3.49
C LYS A 404 -27.36 -18.20 -3.54
#